data_446c0cf6f3199125d91d0d09e1cab565
#
_entry.id   446c0cf6f3199125d91d0d09e1cab565
#
_cell.length_a   1.000
_cell.length_b   1.000
_cell.length_c   1.000
_cell.angle_alpha   90.00
_cell.angle_beta   90.00
_cell.angle_gamma   90.00
#
_symmetry.space_group_name_H-M   'P 1'
#
loop_
_entity.id
_entity.type
_entity.pdbx_description
1 polymer ?
#
loop_
_entity_poly.entity_id
_entity_poly.type
_entity_poly.pdbx_seq_one_letter_code
_entity_poly.pdbx_strand_id
1 'polypeptide(L)'
;MHPLTLLFGSFALALALGAPISFALLLSSLLVLIQADLPSAVLVQQMFNGINAFPLLALPFFFLAGNVMNAGGISERLVKLAMALVGHFRGGLAHVNVVVGMFFAGISGSSTAEAAGIGTVFIPAMKRRGYEENFSVCLTACTSTMGVVIPPSILMVIYGATAGASTGALLIGGIVPGVLMGLSLMICASAFARRYDFPREHPRFPGLRAVWEGAREGIWPLGVPFIIVGGMMGGVFTPTEAASVAAVYALGITLALYRSTSWGSLPGLLADTVIQFSQVLFCVAGASIFGWLLAFYRVPDLVTEFVLGLTTDWRLIMLFTVLLFIILGTFMDAVPAILIFVPIVQPIALQVGIHPVHLGVVVVMTLALGLLTLPYGLCALTACAVAGIPVTRILKLLHLMMIPIFVVIVLCALVPGAVLAVPRLLVPRWL
;
A
#
# COMPACT_ATOMS: atom_id res chain seq x y z
N MET A 1 -14.41 31.88 17.54
CA MET A 1 -13.65 31.42 16.35
C MET A 1 -14.51 30.39 15.61
N HIS A 2 -14.55 30.37 14.28
CA HIS A 2 -15.36 29.38 13.59
C HIS A 2 -14.83 27.97 13.89
N PRO A 3 -15.66 26.98 14.24
CA PRO A 3 -15.19 25.65 14.67
C PRO A 3 -14.27 24.95 13.66
N LEU A 4 -14.57 25.09 12.35
CA LEU A 4 -13.71 24.51 11.30
C LEU A 4 -12.34 25.20 11.22
N THR A 5 -12.27 26.52 11.45
CA THR A 5 -10.99 27.24 11.50
C THR A 5 -10.14 26.77 12.69
N LEU A 6 -10.79 26.50 13.84
CA LEU A 6 -10.09 25.93 14.99
C LEU A 6 -9.63 24.49 14.68
N LEU A 7 -10.49 23.65 14.07
CA LEU A 7 -10.18 22.26 13.76
C LEU A 7 -8.95 22.16 12.85
N PHE A 8 -9.02 22.78 11.68
CA PHE A 8 -7.92 22.72 10.69
C PHE A 8 -6.69 23.53 11.12
N GLY A 9 -6.89 24.67 11.77
CA GLY A 9 -5.79 25.53 12.24
C GLY A 9 -4.99 24.86 13.36
N SER A 10 -5.64 24.27 14.37
CA SER A 10 -4.94 23.56 15.45
C SER A 10 -4.31 22.26 14.96
N PHE A 11 -4.94 21.56 14.01
CA PHE A 11 -4.36 20.38 13.36
C PHE A 11 -3.08 20.74 12.60
N ALA A 12 -3.13 21.77 11.75
CA ALA A 12 -1.96 22.22 10.99
C ALA A 12 -0.84 22.74 11.90
N LEU A 13 -1.19 23.47 12.98
CA LEU A 13 -0.22 23.94 13.97
C LEU A 13 0.46 22.77 14.69
N ALA A 14 -0.31 21.77 15.13
CA ALA A 14 0.24 20.60 15.80
C ALA A 14 1.21 19.83 14.89
N LEU A 15 0.87 19.67 13.61
CA LEU A 15 1.77 19.07 12.61
C LEU A 15 3.03 19.91 12.39
N ALA A 16 2.91 21.22 12.28
CA ALA A 16 4.05 22.11 12.11
C ALA A 16 5.01 22.09 13.32
N LEU A 17 4.48 21.82 14.51
CA LEU A 17 5.27 21.61 15.73
C LEU A 17 5.85 20.20 15.86
N GLY A 18 5.63 19.32 14.87
CA GLY A 18 6.17 17.97 14.85
C GLY A 18 5.38 16.93 15.65
N ALA A 19 4.14 17.22 16.03
CA ALA A 19 3.30 16.23 16.69
C ALA A 19 2.96 15.08 15.74
N PRO A 20 2.95 13.81 16.22
CA PRO A 20 2.45 12.70 15.44
C PRO A 20 0.99 12.93 14.99
N ILE A 21 0.65 12.54 13.77
CA ILE A 21 -0.65 12.84 13.14
C ILE A 21 -1.83 12.39 14.02
N SER A 22 -1.74 11.21 14.64
CA SER A 22 -2.79 10.68 15.50
C SER A 22 -3.09 11.61 16.69
N PHE A 23 -2.04 12.17 17.31
CA PHE A 23 -2.19 13.12 18.40
C PHE A 23 -2.69 14.49 17.91
N ALA A 24 -2.24 14.94 16.74
CA ALA A 24 -2.73 16.18 16.14
C ALA A 24 -4.24 16.10 15.84
N LEU A 25 -4.73 14.96 15.33
CA LEU A 25 -6.16 14.70 15.10
C LEU A 25 -6.97 14.72 16.39
N LEU A 26 -6.48 14.05 17.44
CA LEU A 26 -7.15 14.01 18.73
C LEU A 26 -7.17 15.38 19.42
N LEU A 27 -6.04 16.08 19.44
CA LEU A 27 -5.94 17.40 20.08
C LEU A 27 -6.85 18.41 19.39
N SER A 28 -6.81 18.50 18.07
CA SER A 28 -7.65 19.42 17.30
C SER A 28 -9.15 19.12 17.50
N SER A 29 -9.52 17.84 17.50
CA SER A 29 -10.89 17.42 17.77
C SER A 29 -11.36 17.76 19.18
N LEU A 30 -10.50 17.53 20.18
CA LEU A 30 -10.79 17.86 21.57
C LEU A 30 -11.00 19.38 21.77
N LEU A 31 -10.16 20.21 21.15
CA LEU A 31 -10.30 21.67 21.21
C LEU A 31 -11.65 22.15 20.65
N VAL A 32 -12.10 21.55 19.55
CA VAL A 32 -13.41 21.87 18.96
C VAL A 32 -14.55 21.39 19.83
N LEU A 33 -14.48 20.19 20.43
CA LEU A 33 -15.50 19.70 21.37
C LEU A 33 -15.65 20.65 22.56
N ILE A 34 -14.54 21.10 23.14
CA ILE A 34 -14.53 22.05 24.27
C ILE A 34 -15.15 23.39 23.82
N GLN A 35 -14.76 23.93 22.67
CA GLN A 35 -15.29 25.21 22.19
C GLN A 35 -16.80 25.14 21.89
N ALA A 36 -17.28 23.99 21.37
CA ALA A 36 -18.68 23.79 21.01
C ALA A 36 -19.56 23.33 22.17
N ASP A 37 -19.01 23.25 23.40
CA ASP A 37 -19.66 22.74 24.61
C ASP A 37 -20.30 21.34 24.40
N LEU A 38 -19.63 20.51 23.62
CA LEU A 38 -20.06 19.13 23.37
C LEU A 38 -19.50 18.19 24.46
N PRO A 39 -20.26 17.15 24.86
CA PRO A 39 -19.80 16.22 25.89
C PRO A 39 -18.49 15.55 25.51
N SER A 40 -17.50 15.54 26.39
CA SER A 40 -16.22 14.85 26.18
C SER A 40 -16.36 13.33 25.95
N ALA A 41 -17.47 12.74 26.40
CA ALA A 41 -17.81 11.35 26.10
C ALA A 41 -17.91 11.05 24.60
N VAL A 42 -18.28 12.05 23.77
CA VAL A 42 -18.32 11.92 22.31
C VAL A 42 -16.94 11.57 21.75
N LEU A 43 -15.87 12.15 22.30
CA LEU A 43 -14.49 11.82 21.87
C LEU A 43 -14.23 10.32 21.98
N VAL A 44 -14.44 9.76 23.18
CA VAL A 44 -14.16 8.34 23.45
C VAL A 44 -15.09 7.43 22.66
N GLN A 45 -16.37 7.80 22.54
CA GLN A 45 -17.35 7.03 21.79
C GLN A 45 -17.00 6.95 20.30
N GLN A 46 -16.62 8.05 19.67
CA GLN A 46 -16.25 8.07 18.26
C GLN A 46 -14.91 7.37 18.00
N MET A 47 -13.95 7.51 18.90
CA MET A 47 -12.70 6.73 18.84
C MET A 47 -12.97 5.23 18.89
N PHE A 48 -13.84 4.78 19.82
CA PHE A 48 -14.20 3.37 19.95
C PHE A 48 -14.96 2.87 18.71
N ASN A 49 -15.94 3.62 18.22
CA ASN A 49 -16.70 3.27 17.03
C ASN A 49 -15.80 3.10 15.81
N GLY A 50 -14.78 3.95 15.66
CA GLY A 50 -13.84 3.91 14.55
C GLY A 50 -13.00 2.64 14.53
N ILE A 51 -12.51 2.18 15.68
CA ILE A 51 -11.69 0.96 15.75
C ILE A 51 -12.53 -0.31 15.79
N ASN A 52 -13.81 -0.23 16.13
CA ASN A 52 -14.75 -1.37 16.21
C ASN A 52 -15.35 -1.73 14.84
N ALA A 53 -14.62 -1.54 13.76
CA ALA A 53 -15.04 -1.91 12.42
C ALA A 53 -14.53 -3.32 12.05
N PHE A 54 -15.44 -4.23 11.70
CA PHE A 54 -15.13 -5.64 11.41
C PHE A 54 -13.99 -5.84 10.39
N PRO A 55 -13.89 -5.07 9.28
CA PRO A 55 -12.79 -5.23 8.34
C PRO A 55 -11.40 -4.97 8.94
N LEU A 56 -11.30 -4.13 9.97
CA LEU A 56 -10.02 -3.81 10.62
C LEU A 56 -9.44 -5.00 11.41
N LEU A 57 -10.28 -5.99 11.75
CA LEU A 57 -9.80 -7.22 12.38
C LEU A 57 -8.88 -8.07 11.48
N ALA A 58 -8.87 -7.81 10.18
CA ALA A 58 -7.93 -8.44 9.26
C ALA A 58 -6.49 -7.91 9.42
N LEU A 59 -6.32 -6.67 9.91
CA LEU A 59 -5.01 -6.00 9.98
C LEU A 59 -3.97 -6.75 10.83
N PRO A 60 -4.25 -7.15 12.10
CA PRO A 60 -3.27 -7.85 12.91
C PRO A 60 -2.79 -9.14 12.24
N PHE A 61 -3.68 -9.86 11.54
CA PHE A 61 -3.32 -11.10 10.86
C PHE A 61 -2.50 -10.85 9.59
N PHE A 62 -2.79 -9.81 8.82
CA PHE A 62 -1.96 -9.43 7.68
C PHE A 62 -0.56 -8.96 8.12
N PHE A 63 -0.47 -8.14 9.16
CA PHE A 63 0.83 -7.76 9.74
C PHE A 63 1.60 -8.98 10.24
N LEU A 64 0.93 -9.90 10.96
CA LEU A 64 1.57 -11.11 11.45
C LEU A 64 2.07 -11.99 10.31
N ALA A 65 1.24 -12.26 9.30
CA ALA A 65 1.65 -13.03 8.14
C ALA A 65 2.88 -12.41 7.45
N GLY A 66 2.85 -11.09 7.21
CA GLY A 66 3.96 -10.35 6.60
C GLY A 66 5.25 -10.41 7.43
N ASN A 67 5.17 -10.16 8.74
CA ASN A 67 6.32 -10.18 9.65
C ASN A 67 6.95 -11.58 9.76
N VAL A 68 6.12 -12.61 9.94
CA VAL A 68 6.57 -14.00 10.00
C VAL A 68 7.24 -14.45 8.70
N MET A 69 6.63 -14.08 7.56
CA MET A 69 7.16 -14.41 6.24
C MET A 69 8.49 -13.69 5.97
N ASN A 70 8.59 -12.42 6.35
CA ASN A 70 9.81 -11.63 6.20
C ASN A 70 10.95 -12.20 7.08
N ALA A 71 10.71 -12.48 8.36
CA ALA A 71 11.65 -13.10 9.25
C ALA A 71 12.04 -14.54 8.80
N GLY A 72 11.15 -15.22 8.09
CA GLY A 72 11.34 -16.58 7.58
C GLY A 72 12.30 -16.72 6.38
N GLY A 73 12.94 -15.62 5.90
CA GLY A 73 13.90 -15.67 4.79
C GLY A 73 13.30 -16.07 3.45
N ILE A 74 12.04 -15.72 3.24
CA ILE A 74 11.28 -16.11 2.04
C ILE A 74 11.78 -15.36 0.81
N SER A 75 12.32 -14.15 0.99
CA SER A 75 12.85 -13.32 -0.08
C SER A 75 13.85 -14.08 -0.95
N GLU A 76 14.76 -14.86 -0.36
CA GLU A 76 15.77 -15.63 -1.11
C GLU A 76 15.15 -16.69 -2.04
N ARG A 77 14.07 -17.33 -1.59
CA ARG A 77 13.38 -18.37 -2.38
C ARG A 77 12.61 -17.76 -3.55
N LEU A 78 11.97 -16.62 -3.33
CA LEU A 78 11.30 -15.87 -4.39
C LEU A 78 12.31 -15.34 -5.40
N VAL A 79 13.52 -14.95 -4.97
CA VAL A 79 14.62 -14.55 -5.86
C VAL A 79 15.01 -15.70 -6.81
N LYS A 80 15.12 -16.94 -6.32
CA LYS A 80 15.43 -18.08 -7.19
C LYS A 80 14.40 -18.28 -8.30
N LEU A 81 13.12 -18.22 -7.94
CA LEU A 81 12.03 -18.33 -8.91
C LEU A 81 12.06 -17.18 -9.92
N ALA A 82 12.15 -15.94 -9.46
CA ALA A 82 12.19 -14.77 -10.32
C ALA A 82 13.45 -14.76 -11.22
N MET A 83 14.59 -15.22 -10.70
CA MET A 83 15.83 -15.36 -11.47
C MET A 83 15.65 -16.35 -12.64
N ALA A 84 14.98 -17.49 -12.40
CA ALA A 84 14.69 -18.45 -13.45
C ALA A 84 13.71 -17.90 -14.51
N LEU A 85 12.77 -17.03 -14.10
CA LEU A 85 11.77 -16.43 -15.00
C LEU A 85 12.35 -15.30 -15.86
N VAL A 86 13.05 -14.34 -15.23
CA VAL A 86 13.42 -13.08 -15.91
C VAL A 86 14.91 -12.74 -15.86
N GLY A 87 15.76 -13.56 -15.23
CA GLY A 87 17.21 -13.31 -15.10
C GLY A 87 17.96 -13.32 -16.44
N HIS A 88 17.37 -13.88 -17.49
CA HIS A 88 17.94 -13.89 -18.85
C HIS A 88 17.74 -12.57 -19.60
N PHE A 89 16.92 -11.64 -19.11
CA PHE A 89 16.77 -10.34 -19.72
C PHE A 89 18.01 -9.45 -19.46
N ARG A 90 18.24 -8.47 -20.34
CA ARG A 90 19.28 -7.48 -20.11
C ARG A 90 18.91 -6.63 -18.90
N GLY A 91 19.85 -6.50 -17.94
CA GLY A 91 19.53 -5.97 -16.62
C GLY A 91 18.73 -6.97 -15.78
N GLY A 92 19.10 -8.25 -15.83
CA GLY A 92 18.38 -9.36 -15.20
C GLY A 92 18.01 -9.11 -13.74
N LEU A 93 18.95 -8.63 -12.89
CA LEU A 93 18.66 -8.33 -11.48
C LEU A 93 17.62 -7.20 -11.29
N ALA A 94 17.57 -6.23 -12.21
CA ALA A 94 16.53 -5.19 -12.14
C ALA A 94 15.13 -5.78 -12.37
N HIS A 95 15.00 -6.67 -13.37
CA HIS A 95 13.74 -7.38 -13.60
C HIS A 95 13.38 -8.34 -12.48
N VAL A 96 14.37 -9.03 -11.92
CA VAL A 96 14.19 -9.92 -10.76
C VAL A 96 13.71 -9.12 -9.54
N ASN A 97 14.26 -7.93 -9.28
CA ASN A 97 13.81 -7.04 -8.21
C ASN A 97 12.31 -6.72 -8.37
N VAL A 98 11.87 -6.33 -9.58
CA VAL A 98 10.44 -6.02 -9.83
C VAL A 98 9.56 -7.26 -9.65
N VAL A 99 9.94 -8.41 -10.19
CA VAL A 99 9.13 -9.64 -10.07
C VAL A 99 9.07 -10.14 -8.63
N VAL A 100 10.19 -10.08 -7.90
CA VAL A 100 10.21 -10.41 -6.45
C VAL A 100 9.33 -9.44 -5.68
N GLY A 101 9.37 -8.13 -6.01
CA GLY A 101 8.47 -7.14 -5.43
C GLY A 101 6.99 -7.50 -5.65
N MET A 102 6.61 -7.87 -6.86
CA MET A 102 5.22 -8.31 -7.14
C MET A 102 4.82 -9.53 -6.30
N PHE A 103 5.73 -10.51 -6.14
CA PHE A 103 5.46 -11.67 -5.30
C PHE A 103 5.42 -11.33 -3.82
N PHE A 104 6.33 -10.47 -3.37
CA PHE A 104 6.44 -10.07 -1.98
C PHE A 104 5.27 -9.16 -1.55
N ALA A 105 4.80 -8.30 -2.45
CA ALA A 105 3.58 -7.51 -2.28
C ALA A 105 2.38 -8.41 -1.94
N GLY A 106 2.26 -9.55 -2.63
CA GLY A 106 1.25 -10.57 -2.35
C GLY A 106 1.33 -11.22 -0.97
N ILE A 107 2.34 -10.87 -0.16
CA ILE A 107 2.57 -11.46 1.16
C ILE A 107 2.55 -10.38 2.26
N SER A 108 3.24 -9.26 2.05
CA SER A 108 3.51 -8.27 3.11
C SER A 108 2.38 -7.26 3.31
N GLY A 109 1.71 -6.85 2.25
CA GLY A 109 0.68 -5.81 2.29
C GLY A 109 1.16 -4.41 2.69
N SER A 110 2.49 -4.20 2.81
CA SER A 110 3.12 -2.97 3.29
C SER A 110 4.30 -2.54 2.44
N SER A 111 4.20 -1.38 1.79
CA SER A 111 5.27 -0.84 0.93
C SER A 111 6.56 -0.54 1.68
N THR A 112 6.49 -0.05 2.92
CA THR A 112 7.69 0.27 3.72
C THR A 112 8.42 -0.98 4.18
N ALA A 113 7.68 -2.02 4.58
CA ALA A 113 8.26 -3.33 4.92
C ALA A 113 8.92 -3.98 3.70
N GLU A 114 8.32 -3.81 2.52
CA GLU A 114 8.87 -4.28 1.25
C GLU A 114 10.15 -3.52 0.87
N ALA A 115 10.16 -2.18 0.98
CA ALA A 115 11.34 -1.37 0.72
C ALA A 115 12.53 -1.77 1.60
N ALA A 116 12.29 -2.07 2.87
CA ALA A 116 13.30 -2.55 3.80
C ALA A 116 13.74 -3.98 3.45
N GLY A 117 12.79 -4.93 3.36
CA GLY A 117 13.07 -6.35 3.16
C GLY A 117 13.77 -6.65 1.83
N ILE A 118 13.20 -6.17 0.72
CA ILE A 118 13.77 -6.36 -0.61
C ILE A 118 15.03 -5.50 -0.78
N GLY A 119 15.04 -4.30 -0.21
CA GLY A 119 16.18 -3.38 -0.28
C GLY A 119 17.47 -3.98 0.26
N THR A 120 17.43 -4.63 1.43
CA THR A 120 18.60 -5.28 2.06
C THR A 120 19.20 -6.38 1.19
N VAL A 121 18.39 -7.04 0.35
CA VAL A 121 18.83 -8.11 -0.54
C VAL A 121 19.33 -7.55 -1.87
N PHE A 122 18.49 -6.72 -2.53
CA PHE A 122 18.75 -6.32 -3.92
C PHE A 122 19.71 -5.16 -4.08
N ILE A 123 19.69 -4.15 -3.21
CA ILE A 123 20.58 -2.99 -3.37
C ILE A 123 22.05 -3.42 -3.33
N PRO A 124 22.52 -4.20 -2.32
CA PRO A 124 23.90 -4.69 -2.31
C PRO A 124 24.20 -5.68 -3.44
N ALA A 125 23.23 -6.53 -3.82
CA ALA A 125 23.43 -7.51 -4.88
C ALA A 125 23.60 -6.82 -6.25
N MET A 126 22.79 -5.85 -6.57
CA MET A 126 22.86 -5.07 -7.80
C MET A 126 24.16 -4.25 -7.85
N LYS A 127 24.56 -3.62 -6.73
CA LYS A 127 25.83 -2.88 -6.65
C LYS A 127 27.03 -3.78 -6.94
N ARG A 128 27.09 -4.99 -6.37
CA ARG A 128 28.15 -5.97 -6.63
C ARG A 128 28.21 -6.44 -8.09
N ARG A 129 27.08 -6.37 -8.81
CA ARG A 129 26.97 -6.73 -10.24
C ARG A 129 27.19 -5.56 -11.19
N GLY A 130 27.62 -4.40 -10.68
CA GLY A 130 27.95 -3.24 -11.51
C GLY A 130 26.78 -2.35 -11.90
N TYR A 131 25.62 -2.51 -11.23
CA TYR A 131 24.51 -1.55 -11.39
C TYR A 131 24.85 -0.27 -10.65
N GLU A 132 24.41 0.86 -11.21
CA GLU A 132 24.52 2.15 -10.54
C GLU A 132 23.72 2.13 -9.21
N GLU A 133 24.34 2.64 -8.13
CA GLU A 133 23.75 2.62 -6.79
C GLU A 133 22.43 3.39 -6.74
N ASN A 134 22.40 4.59 -7.35
CA ASN A 134 21.18 5.40 -7.38
C ASN A 134 20.03 4.69 -8.12
N PHE A 135 20.34 4.00 -9.23
CA PHE A 135 19.36 3.21 -9.97
C PHE A 135 18.80 2.07 -9.12
N SER A 136 19.68 1.33 -8.43
CA SER A 136 19.26 0.21 -7.58
C SER A 136 18.34 0.65 -6.46
N VAL A 137 18.65 1.78 -5.81
CA VAL A 137 17.83 2.38 -4.74
C VAL A 137 16.50 2.87 -5.29
N CYS A 138 16.49 3.63 -6.38
CA CYS A 138 15.25 4.14 -7.00
C CYS A 138 14.34 3.01 -7.45
N LEU A 139 14.90 1.97 -8.13
CA LEU A 139 14.11 0.85 -8.59
C LEU A 139 13.46 0.11 -7.42
N THR A 140 14.22 -0.17 -6.37
CA THR A 140 13.72 -0.85 -5.17
C THR A 140 12.62 -0.03 -4.48
N ALA A 141 12.81 1.28 -4.35
CA ALA A 141 11.79 2.16 -3.80
C ALA A 141 10.51 2.17 -4.65
N CYS A 142 10.63 2.27 -5.98
CA CYS A 142 9.48 2.23 -6.89
C CYS A 142 8.79 0.87 -6.87
N THR A 143 9.55 -0.22 -6.85
CA THR A 143 9.00 -1.58 -6.77
C THR A 143 8.17 -1.78 -5.51
N SER A 144 8.65 -1.29 -4.37
CA SER A 144 7.96 -1.46 -3.09
C SER A 144 6.57 -0.79 -3.03
N THR A 145 6.27 0.18 -3.90
CA THR A 145 4.92 0.78 -3.95
C THR A 145 3.82 -0.24 -4.31
N MET A 146 4.17 -1.33 -4.97
CA MET A 146 3.23 -2.41 -5.28
C MET A 146 2.72 -3.13 -4.03
N GLY A 147 3.46 -3.07 -2.92
CA GLY A 147 3.13 -3.72 -1.65
C GLY A 147 1.80 -3.31 -1.02
N VAL A 148 1.26 -2.13 -1.36
CA VAL A 148 -0.07 -1.71 -0.89
C VAL A 148 -1.13 -1.75 -1.99
N VAL A 149 -0.80 -2.23 -3.21
CA VAL A 149 -1.72 -2.33 -4.33
C VAL A 149 -2.07 -3.78 -4.64
N ILE A 150 -1.06 -4.66 -4.71
CA ILE A 150 -1.27 -6.11 -4.90
C ILE A 150 -1.81 -6.72 -3.61
N PRO A 151 -2.89 -7.54 -3.65
CA PRO A 151 -3.44 -8.15 -2.45
C PRO A 151 -2.49 -9.18 -1.80
N PRO A 152 -2.42 -9.21 -0.43
CA PRO A 152 -3.21 -8.41 0.50
C PRO A 152 -2.72 -6.96 0.60
N SER A 153 -3.62 -6.01 0.84
CA SER A 153 -3.30 -4.60 0.98
C SER A 153 -3.93 -4.02 2.24
N ILE A 154 -3.10 -3.58 3.16
CA ILE A 154 -3.53 -2.93 4.40
C ILE A 154 -4.33 -1.66 4.10
N LEU A 155 -3.89 -0.85 3.13
CA LEU A 155 -4.57 0.40 2.77
C LEU A 155 -5.95 0.15 2.15
N MET A 156 -6.12 -0.91 1.36
CA MET A 156 -7.43 -1.28 0.80
C MET A 156 -8.40 -1.74 1.89
N VAL A 157 -7.92 -2.41 2.93
CA VAL A 157 -8.75 -2.79 4.09
C VAL A 157 -9.22 -1.54 4.84
N ILE A 158 -8.30 -0.59 5.09
CA ILE A 158 -8.63 0.69 5.76
C ILE A 158 -9.60 1.50 4.90
N TYR A 159 -9.36 1.60 3.59
CA TYR A 159 -10.28 2.27 2.67
C TYR A 159 -11.66 1.61 2.70
N GLY A 160 -11.73 0.29 2.63
CA GLY A 160 -13.00 -0.46 2.67
C GLY A 160 -13.79 -0.21 3.95
N ALA A 161 -13.11 -0.19 5.10
CA ALA A 161 -13.70 0.14 6.39
C ALA A 161 -14.20 1.59 6.47
N THR A 162 -13.45 2.54 5.89
CA THR A 162 -13.77 3.97 5.92
C THR A 162 -14.90 4.32 4.95
N ALA A 163 -14.85 3.76 3.75
CA ALA A 163 -15.77 4.05 2.65
C ALA A 163 -17.04 3.17 2.64
N GLY A 164 -17.13 2.17 3.51
CA GLY A 164 -18.21 1.16 3.46
C GLY A 164 -18.17 0.33 2.17
N ALA A 165 -17.02 0.26 1.48
CA ALA A 165 -16.86 -0.48 0.25
C ALA A 165 -16.42 -1.93 0.54
N SER A 166 -16.79 -2.87 -0.35
CA SER A 166 -16.39 -4.26 -0.21
C SER A 166 -14.87 -4.41 -0.22
N THR A 167 -14.28 -4.76 0.92
CA THR A 167 -12.84 -4.99 1.07
C THR A 167 -12.35 -6.11 0.14
N GLY A 168 -13.15 -7.17 -0.03
CA GLY A 168 -12.81 -8.25 -0.94
C GLY A 168 -12.76 -7.79 -2.40
N ALA A 169 -13.73 -6.98 -2.84
CA ALA A 169 -13.74 -6.40 -4.18
C ALA A 169 -12.56 -5.44 -4.41
N LEU A 170 -12.18 -4.64 -3.40
CA LEU A 170 -11.01 -3.77 -3.44
C LEU A 170 -9.73 -4.57 -3.61
N LEU A 171 -9.52 -5.60 -2.81
CA LEU A 171 -8.34 -6.46 -2.87
C LEU A 171 -8.21 -7.11 -4.26
N ILE A 172 -9.28 -7.70 -4.79
CA ILE A 172 -9.29 -8.31 -6.13
C ILE A 172 -9.09 -7.24 -7.22
N GLY A 173 -9.67 -6.04 -7.04
CA GLY A 173 -9.52 -4.90 -7.94
C GLY A 173 -8.09 -4.39 -8.07
N GLY A 174 -7.25 -4.61 -7.06
CA GLY A 174 -5.83 -4.22 -7.06
C GLY A 174 -4.92 -5.13 -7.88
N ILE A 175 -5.36 -6.34 -8.27
CA ILE A 175 -4.51 -7.32 -8.99
C ILE A 175 -4.03 -6.77 -10.34
N VAL A 176 -4.94 -6.36 -11.20
CA VAL A 176 -4.59 -5.85 -12.55
C VAL A 176 -3.76 -4.57 -12.46
N PRO A 177 -4.16 -3.54 -11.69
CA PRO A 177 -3.33 -2.35 -11.50
C PRO A 177 -1.93 -2.67 -10.98
N GLY A 178 -1.79 -3.54 -9.98
CA GLY A 178 -0.49 -3.93 -9.45
C GLY A 178 0.40 -4.63 -10.47
N VAL A 179 -0.16 -5.53 -11.28
CA VAL A 179 0.56 -6.17 -12.40
C VAL A 179 0.97 -5.13 -13.45
N LEU A 180 0.10 -4.19 -13.80
CA LEU A 180 0.43 -3.11 -14.74
C LEU A 180 1.55 -2.21 -14.21
N MET A 181 1.57 -1.89 -12.91
CA MET A 181 2.68 -1.18 -12.28
C MET A 181 3.99 -1.97 -12.41
N GLY A 182 3.99 -3.26 -12.10
CA GLY A 182 5.16 -4.12 -12.27
C GLY A 182 5.66 -4.17 -13.71
N LEU A 183 4.77 -4.36 -14.67
CA LEU A 183 5.11 -4.37 -16.11
C LEU A 183 5.69 -3.02 -16.56
N SER A 184 5.12 -1.91 -16.11
CA SER A 184 5.61 -0.56 -16.43
C SER A 184 7.03 -0.34 -15.89
N LEU A 185 7.32 -0.80 -14.67
CA LEU A 185 8.65 -0.77 -14.09
C LEU A 185 9.64 -1.69 -14.81
N MET A 186 9.20 -2.88 -15.28
CA MET A 186 10.04 -3.77 -16.10
C MET A 186 10.39 -3.14 -17.44
N ILE A 187 9.47 -2.42 -18.08
CA ILE A 187 9.74 -1.66 -19.31
C ILE A 187 10.77 -0.55 -19.02
N CYS A 188 10.59 0.18 -17.93
CA CYS A 188 11.53 1.20 -17.48
C CYS A 188 12.92 0.61 -17.20
N ALA A 189 13.00 -0.50 -16.46
CA ALA A 189 14.24 -1.23 -16.19
C ALA A 189 14.94 -1.69 -17.47
N SER A 190 14.17 -2.16 -18.47
CA SER A 190 14.71 -2.54 -19.80
C SER A 190 15.31 -1.34 -20.53
N ALA A 191 14.69 -0.16 -20.47
CA ALA A 191 15.19 1.04 -21.10
C ALA A 191 16.52 1.48 -20.46
N PHE A 192 16.59 1.49 -19.12
CA PHE A 192 17.82 1.78 -18.38
C PHE A 192 18.91 0.74 -18.65
N ALA A 193 18.55 -0.55 -18.67
CA ALA A 193 19.50 -1.63 -18.93
C ALA A 193 20.16 -1.52 -20.31
N ARG A 194 19.44 -1.00 -21.31
CA ARG A 194 20.00 -0.72 -22.64
C ARG A 194 20.93 0.50 -22.61
N ARG A 195 20.56 1.55 -21.87
CA ARG A 195 21.31 2.79 -21.81
C ARG A 195 22.64 2.68 -21.04
N TYR A 196 22.62 1.90 -19.93
CA TYR A 196 23.77 1.74 -19.04
C TYR A 196 24.53 0.43 -19.23
N ASP A 197 24.15 -0.35 -20.23
CA ASP A 197 24.75 -1.63 -20.58
C ASP A 197 24.80 -2.65 -19.42
N PHE A 198 23.72 -2.75 -18.65
CA PHE A 198 23.67 -3.65 -17.53
C PHE A 198 23.77 -5.13 -17.95
N PRO A 199 24.45 -5.98 -17.14
CA PRO A 199 24.68 -7.36 -17.48
C PRO A 199 23.38 -8.19 -17.51
N ARG A 200 23.46 -9.35 -18.18
CA ARG A 200 22.48 -10.43 -18.05
C ARG A 200 22.99 -11.39 -16.98
N GLU A 201 22.09 -11.89 -16.11
CA GLU A 201 22.45 -12.91 -15.13
C GLU A 201 22.60 -14.30 -15.79
N HIS A 202 21.78 -14.58 -16.78
CA HIS A 202 21.86 -15.76 -17.61
C HIS A 202 21.97 -15.37 -19.08
N PRO A 203 22.90 -15.98 -19.86
CA PRO A 203 23.05 -15.66 -21.30
C PRO A 203 21.83 -16.06 -22.13
N ARG A 204 21.08 -17.08 -21.68
CA ARG A 204 19.84 -17.59 -22.29
C ARG A 204 18.84 -17.98 -21.22
N PHE A 205 17.58 -18.18 -21.62
CA PHE A 205 16.55 -18.73 -20.74
C PHE A 205 17.00 -20.09 -20.20
N PRO A 206 17.02 -20.29 -18.85
CA PRO A 206 17.61 -21.48 -18.22
C PRO A 206 16.76 -22.76 -18.42
N GLY A 207 15.61 -22.63 -19.07
CA GLY A 207 14.71 -23.75 -19.39
C GLY A 207 13.65 -24.00 -18.31
N LEU A 208 12.63 -24.77 -18.68
CA LEU A 208 11.49 -25.08 -17.82
C LEU A 208 11.88 -25.85 -16.55
N ARG A 209 12.96 -26.62 -16.59
CA ARG A 209 13.46 -27.36 -15.42
C ARG A 209 13.92 -26.40 -14.32
N ALA A 210 14.68 -25.36 -14.65
CA ALA A 210 15.13 -24.35 -13.69
C ALA A 210 13.95 -23.55 -13.13
N VAL A 211 12.95 -23.25 -13.96
CA VAL A 211 11.69 -22.63 -13.50
C VAL A 211 10.96 -23.55 -12.53
N TRP A 212 10.86 -24.83 -12.82
CA TRP A 212 10.23 -25.82 -11.94
C TRP A 212 10.96 -25.97 -10.61
N GLU A 213 12.30 -26.04 -10.63
CA GLU A 213 13.12 -26.10 -9.42
C GLU A 213 12.93 -24.83 -8.55
N GLY A 214 12.93 -23.65 -9.17
CA GLY A 214 12.62 -22.38 -8.48
C GLY A 214 11.17 -22.33 -7.96
N ALA A 215 10.22 -22.80 -8.75
CA ALA A 215 8.81 -22.85 -8.38
C ALA A 215 8.58 -23.80 -7.17
N ARG A 216 9.24 -24.94 -7.14
CA ARG A 216 9.12 -25.90 -6.02
C ARG A 216 9.53 -25.31 -4.68
N GLU A 217 10.52 -24.41 -4.65
CA GLU A 217 10.93 -23.70 -3.43
C GLU A 217 10.04 -22.47 -3.14
N GLY A 218 9.62 -21.76 -4.21
CA GLY A 218 8.85 -20.52 -4.13
C GLY A 218 7.33 -20.70 -3.99
N ILE A 219 6.78 -21.91 -4.25
CA ILE A 219 5.33 -22.15 -4.26
C ILE A 219 4.71 -22.00 -2.86
N TRP A 220 5.43 -22.40 -1.83
CA TRP A 220 4.93 -22.33 -0.46
C TRP A 220 4.70 -20.88 -0.01
N PRO A 221 5.64 -19.94 -0.19
CA PRO A 221 5.38 -18.54 0.08
C PRO A 221 4.19 -17.97 -0.70
N LEU A 222 4.06 -18.35 -1.98
CA LEU A 222 2.96 -17.92 -2.83
C LEU A 222 1.61 -18.54 -2.41
N GLY A 223 1.61 -19.53 -1.52
CA GLY A 223 0.41 -20.04 -0.88
C GLY A 223 -0.34 -18.98 -0.08
N VAL A 224 0.35 -17.99 0.51
CA VAL A 224 -0.29 -16.89 1.27
C VAL A 224 -1.24 -16.07 0.40
N PRO A 225 -0.78 -15.42 -0.70
CA PRO A 225 -1.69 -14.69 -1.57
C PRO A 225 -2.74 -15.61 -2.22
N PHE A 226 -2.42 -16.87 -2.49
CA PHE A 226 -3.38 -17.82 -3.04
C PHE A 226 -4.50 -18.14 -2.04
N ILE A 227 -4.20 -18.35 -0.76
CA ILE A 227 -5.20 -18.56 0.31
C ILE A 227 -6.09 -17.32 0.43
N ILE A 228 -5.50 -16.13 0.45
CA ILE A 228 -6.24 -14.89 0.63
C ILE A 228 -7.15 -14.65 -0.57
N VAL A 229 -6.58 -14.55 -1.77
CA VAL A 229 -7.33 -14.21 -2.99
C VAL A 229 -8.24 -15.37 -3.41
N GLY A 230 -7.70 -16.58 -3.47
CA GLY A 230 -8.44 -17.78 -3.90
C GLY A 230 -9.56 -18.15 -2.93
N GLY A 231 -9.29 -18.06 -1.62
CA GLY A 231 -10.31 -18.35 -0.58
C GLY A 231 -11.46 -17.36 -0.60
N MET A 232 -11.16 -16.07 -0.81
CA MET A 232 -12.19 -15.03 -0.98
C MET A 232 -12.97 -15.21 -2.28
N MET A 233 -12.30 -15.43 -3.41
CA MET A 233 -12.95 -15.64 -4.72
C MET A 233 -13.83 -16.87 -4.73
N GLY A 234 -13.40 -17.95 -4.05
CA GLY A 234 -14.20 -19.16 -3.88
C GLY A 234 -15.39 -19.00 -2.93
N GLY A 235 -15.54 -17.84 -2.27
CA GLY A 235 -16.59 -17.58 -1.29
C GLY A 235 -16.43 -18.41 0.00
N VAL A 236 -15.24 -19.00 0.22
CA VAL A 236 -14.93 -19.84 1.38
C VAL A 236 -14.60 -18.99 2.60
N PHE A 237 -13.92 -17.84 2.37
CA PHE A 237 -13.44 -16.97 3.44
C PHE A 237 -13.85 -15.52 3.21
N THR A 238 -14.20 -14.85 4.30
CA THR A 238 -14.20 -13.38 4.38
C THR A 238 -12.74 -12.87 4.38
N PRO A 239 -12.49 -11.56 4.13
CA PRO A 239 -11.14 -11.00 4.22
C PRO A 239 -10.43 -11.26 5.55
N THR A 240 -11.17 -11.19 6.67
CA THR A 240 -10.64 -11.42 8.02
C THR A 240 -10.28 -12.90 8.25
N GLU A 241 -11.14 -13.81 7.83
CA GLU A 241 -10.88 -15.25 7.91
C GLU A 241 -9.70 -15.65 7.01
N ALA A 242 -9.65 -15.14 5.78
CA ALA A 242 -8.54 -15.36 4.86
C ALA A 242 -7.20 -14.87 5.46
N ALA A 243 -7.20 -13.70 6.12
CA ALA A 243 -6.02 -13.16 6.79
C ALA A 243 -5.56 -14.07 7.95
N SER A 244 -6.50 -14.56 8.78
CA SER A 244 -6.18 -15.44 9.91
C SER A 244 -5.62 -16.78 9.44
N VAL A 245 -6.23 -17.41 8.43
CA VAL A 245 -5.74 -18.66 7.83
C VAL A 245 -4.36 -18.45 7.20
N ALA A 246 -4.15 -17.34 6.50
CA ALA A 246 -2.85 -16.99 5.92
C ALA A 246 -1.76 -16.80 6.99
N ALA A 247 -2.07 -16.18 8.13
CA ALA A 247 -1.14 -16.03 9.25
C ALA A 247 -0.74 -17.39 9.86
N VAL A 248 -1.72 -18.28 10.09
CA VAL A 248 -1.45 -19.64 10.57
C VAL A 248 -0.62 -20.43 9.55
N TYR A 249 -0.95 -20.31 8.27
CA TYR A 249 -0.18 -20.95 7.20
C TYR A 249 1.26 -20.42 7.14
N ALA A 250 1.48 -19.11 7.24
CA ALA A 250 2.80 -18.49 7.29
C ALA A 250 3.63 -19.02 8.49
N LEU A 251 3.03 -19.10 9.67
CA LEU A 251 3.65 -19.72 10.85
C LEU A 251 4.01 -21.17 10.59
N GLY A 252 3.09 -21.97 10.03
CA GLY A 252 3.33 -23.37 9.72
C GLY A 252 4.52 -23.59 8.77
N ILE A 253 4.62 -22.76 7.71
CA ILE A 253 5.73 -22.84 6.76
C ILE A 253 7.06 -22.47 7.43
N THR A 254 7.11 -21.39 8.15
CA THR A 254 8.37 -20.86 8.71
C THR A 254 8.89 -21.67 9.89
N LEU A 255 8.01 -22.23 10.70
CA LEU A 255 8.36 -23.05 11.88
C LEU A 255 8.61 -24.53 11.52
N ALA A 256 7.70 -25.15 10.74
CA ALA A 256 7.74 -26.59 10.53
C ALA A 256 8.48 -26.97 9.24
N LEU A 257 8.16 -26.29 8.11
CA LEU A 257 8.70 -26.66 6.80
C LEU A 257 10.11 -26.09 6.60
N TYR A 258 10.28 -24.79 6.82
CA TYR A 258 11.56 -24.10 6.57
C TYR A 258 12.47 -24.08 7.79
N ARG A 259 11.89 -24.18 8.98
CA ARG A 259 12.61 -24.11 10.26
C ARG A 259 13.50 -22.87 10.35
N SER A 260 13.09 -21.81 9.68
CA SER A 260 13.80 -20.54 9.60
C SER A 260 13.47 -19.61 10.76
N THR A 261 12.31 -19.82 11.41
CA THR A 261 11.86 -19.09 12.60
C THR A 261 11.88 -20.07 13.79
N SER A 262 12.39 -19.65 14.94
CA SER A 262 12.38 -20.45 16.17
C SER A 262 11.16 -20.10 17.04
N TRP A 263 10.73 -21.06 17.87
CA TRP A 263 9.68 -20.81 18.87
C TRP A 263 10.03 -19.67 19.82
N GLY A 264 11.36 -19.52 20.13
CA GLY A 264 11.86 -18.44 20.99
C GLY A 264 11.77 -17.04 20.38
N SER A 265 11.70 -16.89 19.04
CA SER A 265 11.56 -15.61 18.37
C SER A 265 10.10 -15.16 18.20
N LEU A 266 9.13 -16.07 18.41
CA LEU A 266 7.70 -15.74 18.26
C LEU A 266 7.21 -14.60 19.17
N PRO A 267 7.58 -14.52 20.45
CA PRO A 267 7.14 -13.41 21.31
C PRO A 267 7.59 -12.05 20.75
N GLY A 268 8.82 -11.96 20.20
CA GLY A 268 9.30 -10.73 19.55
C GLY A 268 8.49 -10.39 18.30
N LEU A 269 8.25 -11.36 17.41
CA LEU A 269 7.44 -11.14 16.21
C LEU A 269 6.00 -10.73 16.52
N LEU A 270 5.41 -11.32 17.58
CA LEU A 270 4.08 -10.92 18.05
C LEU A 270 4.09 -9.50 18.62
N ALA A 271 5.10 -9.15 19.42
CA ALA A 271 5.26 -7.80 19.97
C ALA A 271 5.40 -6.76 18.85
N ASP A 272 6.27 -7.00 17.86
CA ASP A 272 6.43 -6.12 16.71
C ASP A 272 5.11 -5.97 15.92
N THR A 273 4.38 -7.06 15.74
CA THR A 273 3.06 -7.06 15.09
C THR A 273 2.07 -6.20 15.86
N VAL A 274 1.99 -6.40 17.19
CA VAL A 274 1.09 -5.61 18.06
C VAL A 274 1.43 -4.13 18.00
N ILE A 275 2.71 -3.77 18.04
CA ILE A 275 3.14 -2.37 17.94
C ILE A 275 2.70 -1.76 16.60
N GLN A 276 2.96 -2.45 15.48
CA GLN A 276 2.65 -1.96 14.15
C GLN A 276 1.15 -1.72 13.95
N PHE A 277 0.30 -2.71 14.25
CA PHE A 277 -1.13 -2.52 14.02
C PHE A 277 -1.76 -1.57 15.04
N SER A 278 -1.26 -1.49 16.28
CA SER A 278 -1.74 -0.55 17.28
C SER A 278 -1.52 0.90 16.88
N GLN A 279 -0.40 1.20 16.22
CA GLN A 279 -0.14 2.54 15.64
C GLN A 279 -1.19 2.90 14.59
N VAL A 280 -1.55 1.94 13.72
CA VAL A 280 -2.60 2.14 12.72
C VAL A 280 -3.96 2.32 13.39
N LEU A 281 -4.34 1.47 14.35
CA LEU A 281 -5.63 1.59 15.06
C LEU A 281 -5.74 2.90 15.85
N PHE A 282 -4.65 3.36 16.46
CA PHE A 282 -4.65 4.64 17.16
C PHE A 282 -4.87 5.82 16.20
N CYS A 283 -4.29 5.74 14.99
CA CYS A 283 -4.56 6.72 13.94
C CYS A 283 -6.04 6.67 13.49
N VAL A 284 -6.61 5.46 13.32
CA VAL A 284 -8.03 5.27 13.00
C VAL A 284 -8.91 5.89 14.08
N ALA A 285 -8.61 5.67 15.36
CA ALA A 285 -9.35 6.25 16.47
C ALA A 285 -9.36 7.78 16.42
N GLY A 286 -8.18 8.40 16.22
CA GLY A 286 -8.07 9.86 16.11
C GLY A 286 -8.78 10.42 14.88
N ALA A 287 -8.65 9.75 13.74
CA ALA A 287 -9.31 10.17 12.51
C ALA A 287 -10.84 10.01 12.57
N SER A 288 -11.36 9.05 13.33
CA SER A 288 -12.81 8.82 13.44
C SER A 288 -13.51 9.98 14.12
N ILE A 289 -12.98 10.52 15.21
CA ILE A 289 -13.56 11.72 15.83
C ILE A 289 -13.40 12.96 14.94
N PHE A 290 -12.25 13.10 14.27
CA PHE A 290 -12.02 14.19 13.32
C PHE A 290 -13.02 14.13 12.17
N GLY A 291 -13.21 12.95 11.56
CA GLY A 291 -14.18 12.70 10.49
C GLY A 291 -15.62 12.94 10.94
N TRP A 292 -15.96 12.55 12.18
CA TRP A 292 -17.27 12.83 12.75
C TRP A 292 -17.52 14.34 12.86
N LEU A 293 -16.52 15.13 13.29
CA LEU A 293 -16.64 16.59 13.34
C LEU A 293 -16.81 17.20 11.94
N LEU A 294 -16.09 16.68 10.93
CA LEU A 294 -16.28 17.11 9.54
C LEU A 294 -17.72 16.87 9.06
N ALA A 295 -18.28 15.69 9.38
CA ALA A 295 -19.66 15.36 9.05
C ALA A 295 -20.67 16.22 9.86
N PHE A 296 -20.41 16.43 11.15
CA PHE A 296 -21.24 17.26 12.03
C PHE A 296 -21.35 18.71 11.53
N TYR A 297 -20.25 19.27 11.01
CA TYR A 297 -20.23 20.61 10.40
C TYR A 297 -20.49 20.58 8.89
N ARG A 298 -20.97 19.46 8.33
CA ARG A 298 -21.40 19.30 6.92
C ARG A 298 -20.30 19.67 5.91
N VAL A 299 -19.04 19.46 6.25
CA VAL A 299 -17.90 19.74 5.35
C VAL A 299 -18.01 18.96 4.05
N PRO A 300 -18.35 17.63 4.05
CA PRO A 300 -18.52 16.88 2.83
C PRO A 300 -19.57 17.47 1.89
N ASP A 301 -20.71 17.96 2.44
CA ASP A 301 -21.79 18.57 1.64
C ASP A 301 -21.31 19.86 0.98
N LEU A 302 -20.65 20.75 1.76
CA LEU A 302 -20.14 22.03 1.26
C LEU A 302 -19.10 21.83 0.15
N VAL A 303 -18.18 20.88 0.32
CA VAL A 303 -17.17 20.57 -0.70
C VAL A 303 -17.82 19.95 -1.93
N THR A 304 -18.83 19.08 -1.73
CA THR A 304 -19.57 18.44 -2.83
C THR A 304 -20.30 19.49 -3.68
N GLU A 305 -21.05 20.40 -3.07
CA GLU A 305 -21.75 21.47 -3.77
C GLU A 305 -20.77 22.37 -4.55
N PHE A 306 -19.64 22.70 -3.94
CA PHE A 306 -18.60 23.51 -4.60
C PHE A 306 -18.01 22.79 -5.82
N VAL A 307 -17.60 21.53 -5.69
CA VAL A 307 -16.95 20.77 -6.77
C VAL A 307 -17.94 20.48 -7.90
N LEU A 308 -19.17 20.06 -7.57
CA LEU A 308 -20.19 19.79 -8.59
C LEU A 308 -20.70 21.06 -9.28
N GLY A 309 -20.58 22.23 -8.62
CA GLY A 309 -20.77 23.52 -9.25
C GLY A 309 -19.71 23.87 -10.31
N LEU A 310 -18.51 23.28 -10.20
CA LEU A 310 -17.45 23.46 -11.19
C LEU A 310 -17.54 22.46 -12.35
N THR A 311 -17.79 21.19 -12.05
CA THR A 311 -17.89 20.13 -13.07
C THR A 311 -18.65 18.92 -12.57
N THR A 312 -19.37 18.26 -13.47
CA THR A 312 -20.04 16.96 -13.27
C THR A 312 -19.38 15.84 -14.09
N ASP A 313 -18.30 16.15 -14.82
CA ASP A 313 -17.58 15.13 -15.58
C ASP A 313 -16.79 14.22 -14.61
N TRP A 314 -17.18 12.96 -14.55
CA TRP A 314 -16.56 11.97 -13.69
C TRP A 314 -15.04 11.82 -13.94
N ARG A 315 -14.56 12.04 -15.17
CA ARG A 315 -13.14 11.92 -15.53
C ARG A 315 -12.34 13.04 -14.89
N LEU A 316 -12.85 14.28 -14.95
CA LEU A 316 -12.22 15.42 -14.32
C LEU A 316 -12.21 15.26 -12.80
N ILE A 317 -13.31 14.81 -12.20
CA ILE A 317 -13.38 14.54 -10.76
C ILE A 317 -12.39 13.46 -10.35
N MET A 318 -12.25 12.37 -11.12
CA MET A 318 -11.27 11.35 -10.85
C MET A 318 -9.83 11.89 -10.96
N LEU A 319 -9.52 12.71 -11.97
CA LEU A 319 -8.20 13.34 -12.11
C LEU A 319 -7.90 14.33 -10.98
N PHE A 320 -8.88 15.13 -10.55
CA PHE A 320 -8.76 15.99 -9.36
C PHE A 320 -8.52 15.15 -8.10
N THR A 321 -9.20 14.01 -7.97
CA THR A 321 -8.95 13.07 -6.86
C THR A 321 -7.50 12.55 -6.90
N VAL A 322 -7.01 12.13 -8.06
CA VAL A 322 -5.61 11.71 -8.21
C VAL A 322 -4.66 12.84 -7.81
N LEU A 323 -4.87 14.05 -8.31
CA LEU A 323 -4.03 15.19 -7.96
C LEU A 323 -4.05 15.50 -6.45
N LEU A 324 -5.24 15.50 -5.85
CA LEU A 324 -5.42 15.71 -4.42
C LEU A 324 -4.62 14.69 -3.60
N PHE A 325 -4.78 13.40 -3.89
CA PHE A 325 -4.13 12.34 -3.13
C PHE A 325 -2.61 12.24 -3.40
N ILE A 326 -2.11 12.70 -4.56
CA ILE A 326 -0.66 12.90 -4.76
C ILE A 326 -0.13 13.97 -3.79
N ILE A 327 -0.81 15.12 -3.75
CA ILE A 327 -0.41 16.23 -2.86
C ILE A 327 -0.45 15.76 -1.41
N LEU A 328 -1.55 15.13 -0.97
CA LEU A 328 -1.68 14.62 0.39
C LEU A 328 -0.59 13.59 0.74
N GLY A 329 -0.35 12.62 -0.14
CA GLY A 329 0.68 11.59 0.07
C GLY A 329 2.11 12.14 0.10
N THR A 330 2.33 13.36 -0.43
CA THR A 330 3.62 14.07 -0.31
C THR A 330 3.88 14.58 1.11
N PHE A 331 2.84 14.90 1.88
CA PHE A 331 2.95 15.53 3.21
C PHE A 331 2.59 14.63 4.37
N MET A 332 1.79 13.58 4.14
CA MET A 332 1.32 12.70 5.21
C MET A 332 1.25 11.23 4.78
N ASP A 333 1.15 10.35 5.78
CA ASP A 333 0.99 8.92 5.55
C ASP A 333 -0.36 8.61 4.86
N ALA A 334 -0.38 7.49 4.15
CA ALA A 334 -1.55 7.03 3.42
C ALA A 334 -2.74 6.72 4.34
N VAL A 335 -2.50 6.21 5.55
CA VAL A 335 -3.58 5.87 6.50
C VAL A 335 -4.39 7.10 6.89
N PRO A 336 -3.80 8.16 7.49
CA PRO A 336 -4.56 9.36 7.81
C PRO A 336 -5.14 10.05 6.58
N ALA A 337 -4.46 10.01 5.42
CA ALA A 337 -4.99 10.58 4.18
C ALA A 337 -6.31 9.91 3.76
N ILE A 338 -6.39 8.58 3.83
CA ILE A 338 -7.63 7.83 3.57
C ILE A 338 -8.72 8.24 4.57
N LEU A 339 -8.41 8.17 5.86
CA LEU A 339 -9.39 8.35 6.93
C LEU A 339 -10.02 9.76 6.96
N ILE A 340 -9.24 10.79 6.61
CA ILE A 340 -9.69 12.18 6.63
C ILE A 340 -10.39 12.57 5.31
N PHE A 341 -9.80 12.21 4.17
CA PHE A 341 -10.21 12.77 2.89
C PHE A 341 -11.15 11.88 2.09
N VAL A 342 -11.16 10.56 2.32
CA VAL A 342 -12.12 9.67 1.63
C VAL A 342 -13.57 10.03 1.99
N PRO A 343 -13.94 10.29 3.26
CA PRO A 343 -15.31 10.73 3.59
C PRO A 343 -15.74 12.05 2.92
N ILE A 344 -14.77 12.88 2.52
CA ILE A 344 -15.06 14.14 1.78
C ILE A 344 -15.21 13.88 0.28
N VAL A 345 -14.32 13.05 -0.30
CA VAL A 345 -14.25 12.83 -1.75
C VAL A 345 -15.29 11.81 -2.24
N GLN A 346 -15.60 10.80 -1.42
CA GLN A 346 -16.50 9.72 -1.80
C GLN A 346 -17.93 10.19 -2.15
N PRO A 347 -18.59 11.09 -1.40
CA PRO A 347 -19.91 11.59 -1.77
C PRO A 347 -19.94 12.27 -3.16
N ILE A 348 -18.87 13.01 -3.49
CA ILE A 348 -18.70 13.65 -4.80
C ILE A 348 -18.62 12.59 -5.89
N ALA A 349 -17.76 11.58 -5.69
CA ALA A 349 -17.54 10.52 -6.65
C ALA A 349 -18.81 9.69 -6.91
N LEU A 350 -19.58 9.39 -5.86
CA LEU A 350 -20.84 8.64 -5.98
C LEU A 350 -21.90 9.41 -6.77
N GLN A 351 -22.03 10.72 -6.59
CA GLN A 351 -23.00 11.53 -7.30
C GLN A 351 -22.75 11.59 -8.82
N VAL A 352 -21.50 11.43 -9.25
CA VAL A 352 -21.15 11.37 -10.69
C VAL A 352 -21.01 9.95 -11.22
N GLY A 353 -21.42 8.94 -10.44
CA GLY A 353 -21.47 7.55 -10.86
C GLY A 353 -20.12 6.81 -10.82
N ILE A 354 -19.12 7.33 -10.10
CA ILE A 354 -17.86 6.61 -9.88
C ILE A 354 -18.09 5.47 -8.86
N HIS A 355 -17.74 4.25 -9.25
CA HIS A 355 -17.91 3.09 -8.38
C HIS A 355 -16.96 3.15 -7.18
N PRO A 356 -17.39 2.85 -5.91
CA PRO A 356 -16.55 2.94 -4.71
C PRO A 356 -15.27 2.13 -4.77
N VAL A 357 -15.32 0.92 -5.36
CA VAL A 357 -14.14 0.07 -5.56
C VAL A 357 -13.14 0.70 -6.54
N HIS A 358 -13.65 1.31 -7.63
CA HIS A 358 -12.80 2.00 -8.60
C HIS A 358 -12.09 3.19 -7.94
N LEU A 359 -12.83 4.03 -7.23
CA LEU A 359 -12.29 5.15 -6.47
C LEU A 359 -11.21 4.67 -5.49
N GLY A 360 -11.52 3.63 -4.70
CA GLY A 360 -10.62 3.13 -3.65
C GLY A 360 -9.30 2.60 -4.17
N VAL A 361 -9.33 1.79 -5.23
CA VAL A 361 -8.08 1.28 -5.82
C VAL A 361 -7.24 2.43 -6.37
N VAL A 362 -7.85 3.41 -7.08
CA VAL A 362 -7.12 4.57 -7.60
C VAL A 362 -6.54 5.43 -6.47
N VAL A 363 -7.29 5.67 -5.40
CA VAL A 363 -6.79 6.40 -4.21
C VAL A 363 -5.60 5.69 -3.59
N VAL A 364 -5.67 4.37 -3.38
CA VAL A 364 -4.56 3.59 -2.81
C VAL A 364 -3.33 3.62 -3.72
N MET A 365 -3.51 3.45 -5.04
CA MET A 365 -2.40 3.56 -6.01
C MET A 365 -1.74 4.94 -5.97
N THR A 366 -2.53 5.97 -5.87
CA THR A 366 -2.04 7.35 -5.83
C THR A 366 -1.27 7.64 -4.55
N LEU A 367 -1.77 7.18 -3.41
CA LEU A 367 -1.06 7.27 -2.13
C LEU A 367 0.21 6.41 -2.11
N ALA A 368 0.20 5.25 -2.78
CA ALA A 368 1.42 4.46 -2.96
C ALA A 368 2.51 5.23 -3.71
N LEU A 369 2.14 6.02 -4.74
CA LEU A 369 3.07 6.96 -5.39
C LEU A 369 3.54 8.05 -4.42
N GLY A 370 2.66 8.52 -3.54
CA GLY A 370 2.97 9.48 -2.48
C GLY A 370 4.10 9.02 -1.55
N LEU A 371 4.22 7.71 -1.30
CA LEU A 371 5.32 7.14 -0.51
C LEU A 371 6.71 7.27 -1.16
N LEU A 372 6.78 7.73 -2.41
CA LEU A 372 8.03 8.06 -3.10
C LEU A 372 8.33 9.56 -3.12
N THR A 373 7.31 10.42 -2.87
CA THR A 373 7.44 11.88 -2.98
C THR A 373 7.88 12.50 -1.65
N LEU A 374 8.85 13.41 -1.72
CA LEU A 374 9.31 14.16 -0.55
C LEU A 374 8.38 15.36 -0.26
N PRO A 375 8.27 15.78 1.01
CA PRO A 375 9.12 15.47 2.15
C PRO A 375 8.81 14.14 2.87
N TYR A 376 7.62 13.54 2.71
CA TYR A 376 7.26 12.33 3.47
C TYR A 376 7.97 11.07 2.96
N GLY A 377 7.86 10.72 1.69
CA GLY A 377 8.58 9.72 0.90
C GLY A 377 9.14 8.47 1.61
N LEU A 378 8.37 7.79 2.45
CA LEU A 378 8.87 6.71 3.32
C LEU A 378 9.58 5.58 2.57
N CYS A 379 9.07 5.15 1.40
CA CYS A 379 9.72 4.09 0.64
C CYS A 379 11.07 4.53 0.08
N ALA A 380 11.15 5.78 -0.40
CA ALA A 380 12.41 6.36 -0.87
C ALA A 380 13.43 6.53 0.26
N LEU A 381 12.97 7.05 1.41
CA LEU A 381 13.82 7.22 2.60
C LEU A 381 14.31 5.87 3.15
N THR A 382 13.44 4.85 3.21
CA THR A 382 13.81 3.50 3.66
C THR A 382 14.85 2.87 2.74
N ALA A 383 14.65 2.94 1.41
CA ALA A 383 15.62 2.41 0.46
C ALA A 383 16.98 3.14 0.52
N CYS A 384 16.97 4.47 0.73
CA CYS A 384 18.17 5.26 0.95
C CYS A 384 18.88 4.88 2.26
N ALA A 385 18.13 4.67 3.34
CA ALA A 385 18.68 4.24 4.64
C ALA A 385 19.37 2.88 4.52
N VAL A 386 18.76 1.93 3.80
CA VAL A 386 19.39 0.61 3.52
C VAL A 386 20.68 0.76 2.72
N ALA A 387 20.72 1.68 1.77
CA ALA A 387 21.91 1.92 0.95
C ALA A 387 22.98 2.78 1.65
N GLY A 388 22.64 3.46 2.74
CA GLY A 388 23.53 4.42 3.42
C GLY A 388 23.79 5.70 2.62
N ILE A 389 22.86 6.14 1.76
CA ILE A 389 23.02 7.33 0.93
C ILE A 389 21.95 8.38 1.24
N PRO A 390 22.27 9.68 1.06
CA PRO A 390 21.27 10.73 1.25
C PRO A 390 20.24 10.71 0.11
N VAL A 391 18.96 10.97 0.46
CA VAL A 391 17.84 10.95 -0.49
C VAL A 391 17.99 11.99 -1.61
N THR A 392 18.67 13.10 -1.34
CA THR A 392 18.94 14.16 -2.34
C THR A 392 19.68 13.66 -3.57
N ARG A 393 20.48 12.58 -3.40
CA ARG A 393 21.26 11.97 -4.48
C ARG A 393 20.40 11.27 -5.52
N ILE A 394 19.25 10.77 -5.12
CA ILE A 394 18.39 9.96 -6.00
C ILE A 394 17.22 10.74 -6.63
N LEU A 395 16.95 11.98 -6.20
CA LEU A 395 15.72 12.71 -6.54
C LEU A 395 15.41 12.76 -8.03
N LYS A 396 16.39 13.18 -8.87
CA LYS A 396 16.18 13.30 -10.33
C LYS A 396 15.79 11.96 -10.96
N LEU A 397 16.49 10.90 -10.57
CA LEU A 397 16.25 9.57 -11.11
C LEU A 397 14.93 8.98 -10.58
N LEU A 398 14.64 9.21 -9.32
CA LEU A 398 13.40 8.78 -8.68
C LEU A 398 12.17 9.36 -9.40
N HIS A 399 12.15 10.69 -9.64
CA HIS A 399 11.05 11.33 -10.38
C HIS A 399 10.88 10.74 -11.80
N LEU A 400 11.99 10.44 -12.48
CA LEU A 400 11.93 9.81 -13.80
C LEU A 400 11.33 8.39 -13.72
N MET A 401 11.67 7.63 -12.69
CA MET A 401 11.16 6.26 -12.48
C MET A 401 9.73 6.23 -11.92
N MET A 402 9.22 7.33 -11.37
CA MET A 402 7.83 7.48 -10.98
C MET A 402 6.89 7.67 -12.18
N ILE A 403 7.38 8.17 -13.32
CA ILE A 403 6.55 8.45 -14.50
C ILE A 403 5.77 7.21 -14.98
N PRO A 404 6.38 6.02 -15.17
CA PRO A 404 5.64 4.82 -15.55
C PRO A 404 4.50 4.45 -14.59
N ILE A 405 4.73 4.58 -13.27
CA ILE A 405 3.72 4.33 -12.24
C ILE A 405 2.58 5.33 -12.37
N PHE A 406 2.90 6.63 -12.51
CA PHE A 406 1.92 7.69 -12.70
C PHE A 406 1.05 7.46 -13.95
N VAL A 407 1.65 7.04 -15.06
CA VAL A 407 0.92 6.70 -16.28
C VAL A 407 -0.08 5.56 -16.03
N VAL A 408 0.32 4.54 -15.28
CA VAL A 408 -0.60 3.43 -14.90
C VAL A 408 -1.73 3.93 -13.99
N ILE A 409 -1.44 4.83 -13.05
CA ILE A 409 -2.47 5.44 -12.19
C ILE A 409 -3.50 6.18 -13.03
N VAL A 410 -3.07 7.04 -13.95
CA VAL A 410 -3.96 7.79 -14.84
C VAL A 410 -4.76 6.86 -15.75
N LEU A 411 -4.12 5.80 -16.27
CA LEU A 411 -4.82 4.78 -17.05
C LEU A 411 -5.94 4.13 -16.23
N CYS A 412 -5.63 3.66 -15.01
CA CYS A 412 -6.62 3.04 -14.13
C CYS A 412 -7.71 4.03 -13.70
N ALA A 413 -7.39 5.31 -13.52
CA ALA A 413 -8.34 6.37 -13.19
C ALA A 413 -9.35 6.62 -14.32
N LEU A 414 -8.89 6.64 -15.57
CA LEU A 414 -9.72 6.93 -16.74
C LEU A 414 -10.37 5.71 -17.38
N VAL A 415 -9.88 4.49 -17.06
CA VAL A 415 -10.40 3.23 -17.60
C VAL A 415 -10.91 2.34 -16.45
N PRO A 416 -12.19 2.50 -16.02
CA PRO A 416 -12.75 1.72 -14.90
C PRO A 416 -12.61 0.21 -15.09
N GLY A 417 -12.61 -0.27 -16.35
CA GLY A 417 -12.41 -1.67 -16.69
C GLY A 417 -11.06 -2.24 -16.20
N ALA A 418 -10.01 -1.42 -16.13
CA ALA A 418 -8.70 -1.85 -15.62
C ALA A 418 -8.75 -2.27 -14.14
N VAL A 419 -9.66 -1.70 -13.37
CA VAL A 419 -9.89 -2.00 -11.95
C VAL A 419 -11.02 -2.99 -11.76
N LEU A 420 -12.16 -2.76 -12.43
CA LEU A 420 -13.42 -3.46 -12.16
C LEU A 420 -13.61 -4.75 -12.97
N ALA A 421 -12.79 -5.03 -14.00
CA ALA A 421 -12.99 -6.21 -14.85
C ALA A 421 -12.88 -7.52 -14.06
N VAL A 422 -11.82 -7.67 -13.26
CA VAL A 422 -11.60 -8.90 -12.47
C VAL A 422 -12.65 -9.06 -11.37
N PRO A 423 -12.97 -8.03 -10.54
CA PRO A 423 -14.08 -8.13 -9.60
C PRO A 423 -15.43 -8.47 -10.27
N ARG A 424 -15.75 -7.88 -11.42
CA ARG A 424 -17.01 -8.16 -12.15
C ARG A 424 -17.08 -9.61 -12.63
N LEU A 425 -15.95 -10.18 -13.06
CA LEU A 425 -15.91 -11.56 -13.56
C LEU A 425 -15.94 -12.60 -12.43
N LEU A 426 -15.22 -12.34 -11.33
CA LEU A 426 -14.98 -13.34 -10.31
C LEU A 426 -15.90 -13.22 -9.10
N VAL A 427 -16.30 -11.99 -8.75
CA VAL A 427 -17.09 -11.70 -7.55
C VAL A 427 -18.17 -10.63 -7.80
N PRO A 428 -19.04 -10.80 -8.82
CA PRO A 428 -20.02 -9.78 -9.20
C PRO A 428 -20.97 -9.38 -8.07
N ARG A 429 -21.17 -10.27 -7.09
CA ARG A 429 -22.04 -10.02 -5.92
C ARG A 429 -21.44 -9.03 -4.90
N TRP A 430 -20.17 -8.67 -5.03
CA TRP A 430 -19.49 -7.75 -4.12
C TRP A 430 -19.38 -6.32 -4.65
N LEU A 431 -19.82 -6.10 -5.88
CA LEU A 431 -19.94 -4.81 -6.54
C LEU A 431 -21.43 -4.37 -6.51
#